data_c80bd063af12a7d330bba20c599dffda
#
_entry.id   c80bd063af12a7d330bba20c599dffda
#
_cell.length_a   1.000
_cell.length_b   1.000
_cell.length_c   1.000
_cell.angle_alpha   90.00
_cell.angle_beta   90.00
_cell.angle_gamma   90.00
#
_symmetry.space_group_name_H-M   'P 1'
#
loop_
_entity.id
_entity.type
_entity.pdbx_description
1 polymer ?
#
loop_
_entity_poly.entity_id
_entity_poly.type
_entity_poly.pdbx_seq_one_letter_code
_entity_poly.pdbx_strand_id
1 'polypeptide(L)'
;MTHSIDIGTDGAGRAVPIDIQELLATRLLVQGNSGSGKSHLLRRLLEQSAGLVQQVVVDPEGDFVTLADAYHHVVINAGDYDEREIAAMGARIREHRASVVLALDTLEIEAQMSCAAAFLNALFDAPREHWFPALVVVDEAQMFAPSASGEVTDAVRRASLAAMTNLMCRGRKRGLAGAIATQRLAKLAKNVAAEASNFLMGRTFLDIDMARAADLLGMERRQAEQIRDLERGSFLGLGPAISRRPVSVRIGTTQTHSRGGTHGLLPLPEAEPNDMRSMLFAAMETAPPPSPPPAPPPVAAGELLRRISEGDDGPVRAATPAPEAPEVDAADVEDAVAAALARNARRP
;
A
#
# COMPACT_ATOMS: atom_id res chain seq x y z
N MET A 1 -11.47 33.31 8.64
CA MET A 1 -12.42 32.17 8.72
C MET A 1 -11.55 30.91 8.85
N THR A 2 -11.65 30.20 9.97
CA THR A 2 -10.94 28.92 10.14
C THR A 2 -11.70 27.88 9.32
N HIS A 3 -11.01 27.26 8.35
CA HIS A 3 -11.57 26.14 7.58
C HIS A 3 -11.44 24.86 8.40
N SER A 4 -12.43 24.63 9.26
CA SER A 4 -12.48 23.47 10.14
C SER A 4 -13.44 22.43 9.58
N ILE A 5 -13.05 21.16 9.61
CA ILE A 5 -13.88 20.02 9.23
C ILE A 5 -14.24 19.21 10.47
N ASP A 6 -15.38 18.54 10.46
CA ASP A 6 -15.80 17.64 11.52
C ASP A 6 -15.42 16.19 11.20
N ILE A 7 -14.53 15.59 12.02
CA ILE A 7 -14.13 14.19 11.81
C ILE A 7 -14.96 13.20 12.64
N GLY A 8 -15.68 13.67 13.66
CA GLY A 8 -16.46 12.82 14.56
C GLY A 8 -16.77 13.48 15.87
N THR A 9 -17.07 12.71 16.90
CA THR A 9 -17.50 13.20 18.21
C THR A 9 -16.61 12.67 19.34
N ASP A 10 -16.47 13.48 20.39
CA ASP A 10 -15.85 13.04 21.65
C ASP A 10 -16.81 12.17 22.50
N GLY A 11 -16.33 11.67 23.65
CA GLY A 11 -17.12 10.86 24.56
C GLY A 11 -18.34 11.58 25.17
N ALA A 12 -18.43 12.91 25.05
CA ALA A 12 -19.58 13.72 25.48
C ALA A 12 -20.52 14.07 24.30
N GLY A 13 -20.28 13.51 23.11
CA GLY A 13 -21.07 13.79 21.90
C GLY A 13 -20.77 15.14 21.22
N ARG A 14 -19.72 15.85 21.62
CA ARG A 14 -19.32 17.12 21.02
C ARG A 14 -18.48 16.87 19.78
N ALA A 15 -18.70 17.64 18.71
CA ALA A 15 -17.90 17.56 17.51
C ALA A 15 -16.42 17.81 17.80
N VAL A 16 -15.56 16.99 17.18
CA VAL A 16 -14.10 17.14 17.20
C VAL A 16 -13.66 17.68 15.86
N PRO A 17 -13.34 18.99 15.77
CA PRO A 17 -12.91 19.60 14.53
C PRO A 17 -11.44 19.32 14.23
N ILE A 18 -11.09 19.32 12.94
CA ILE A 18 -9.71 19.48 12.45
C ILE A 18 -9.61 20.81 11.71
N ASP A 19 -8.67 21.66 12.11
CA ASP A 19 -8.30 22.85 11.38
C ASP A 19 -7.42 22.45 10.17
N ILE A 20 -7.97 22.63 8.94
CA ILE A 20 -7.27 22.21 7.71
C ILE A 20 -6.03 23.09 7.46
N GLN A 21 -6.08 24.38 7.75
CA GLN A 21 -4.91 25.24 7.55
C GLN A 21 -3.76 24.85 8.47
N GLU A 22 -4.07 24.56 9.72
CA GLU A 22 -3.08 24.08 10.69
C GLU A 22 -2.58 22.68 10.32
N LEU A 23 -3.46 21.78 9.83
CA LEU A 23 -3.09 20.46 9.35
C LEU A 23 -2.09 20.53 8.18
N LEU A 24 -2.34 21.41 7.20
CA LEU A 24 -1.45 21.64 6.06
C LEU A 24 -0.06 22.17 6.50
N ALA A 25 0.00 22.85 7.64
CA ALA A 25 1.25 23.34 8.20
C ALA A 25 2.00 22.28 9.03
N THR A 26 1.31 21.28 9.61
CA THR A 26 1.81 20.48 10.73
C THR A 26 1.77 18.96 10.50
N ARG A 27 1.18 18.50 9.40
CA ARG A 27 1.13 17.09 8.98
C ARG A 27 0.42 16.16 9.97
N LEU A 28 0.00 14.98 9.52
CA LEU A 28 -0.76 14.01 10.29
C LEU A 28 -0.11 12.62 10.23
N LEU A 29 -0.09 11.95 11.37
CA LEU A 29 0.17 10.51 11.48
C LEU A 29 -1.05 9.81 12.06
N VAL A 30 -1.58 8.84 11.32
CA VAL A 30 -2.64 7.94 11.76
C VAL A 30 -2.05 6.56 12.02
N GLN A 31 -2.32 5.99 13.20
CA GLN A 31 -1.86 4.65 13.55
C GLN A 31 -3.03 3.81 14.06
N GLY A 32 -2.98 2.52 13.81
CA GLY A 32 -3.91 1.54 14.35
C GLY A 32 -3.84 0.22 13.59
N ASN A 33 -4.07 -0.88 14.27
CA ASN A 33 -4.04 -2.22 13.68
C ASN A 33 -5.11 -2.40 12.60
N SER A 34 -5.02 -3.50 11.85
CA SER A 34 -6.07 -3.91 10.91
C SER A 34 -7.43 -3.95 11.63
N GLY A 35 -8.46 -3.43 10.98
CA GLY A 35 -9.80 -3.33 11.56
C GLY A 35 -9.98 -2.25 12.64
N SER A 36 -8.98 -1.41 12.94
CA SER A 36 -9.13 -0.27 13.85
C SER A 36 -10.00 0.86 13.28
N GLY A 37 -10.13 0.95 11.95
CA GLY A 37 -10.89 1.98 11.26
C GLY A 37 -10.03 3.07 10.60
N LYS A 38 -8.74 2.83 10.33
CA LYS A 38 -7.83 3.80 9.68
C LYS A 38 -8.35 4.29 8.32
N SER A 39 -8.67 3.35 7.41
CA SER A 39 -9.16 3.70 6.07
C SER A 39 -10.50 4.46 6.17
N HIS A 40 -11.35 4.14 7.16
CA HIS A 40 -12.58 4.90 7.43
C HIS A 40 -12.28 6.33 7.91
N LEU A 41 -11.32 6.50 8.81
CA LEU A 41 -10.87 7.82 9.27
C LEU A 41 -10.28 8.65 8.13
N LEU A 42 -9.36 8.07 7.34
CA LEU A 42 -8.76 8.76 6.20
C LEU A 42 -9.83 9.16 5.17
N ARG A 43 -10.78 8.27 4.90
CA ARG A 43 -11.92 8.54 4.02
C ARG A 43 -12.76 9.70 4.55
N ARG A 44 -13.09 9.70 5.85
CA ARG A 44 -13.82 10.81 6.48
C ARG A 44 -13.06 12.12 6.34
N LEU A 45 -11.74 12.13 6.57
CA LEU A 45 -10.89 13.30 6.40
C LEU A 45 -10.95 13.81 4.95
N LEU A 46 -10.81 12.92 3.96
CA LEU A 46 -10.84 13.26 2.54
C LEU A 46 -12.21 13.79 2.12
N GLU A 47 -13.30 13.13 2.50
CA GLU A 47 -14.66 13.58 2.18
C GLU A 47 -14.96 14.96 2.74
N GLN A 48 -14.59 15.21 4.00
CA GLN A 48 -14.87 16.48 4.67
C GLN A 48 -13.99 17.63 4.16
N SER A 49 -12.81 17.33 3.65
CA SER A 49 -11.89 18.35 3.08
C SER A 49 -11.97 18.44 1.55
N ALA A 50 -12.80 17.64 0.88
CA ALA A 50 -13.04 17.73 -0.54
C ALA A 50 -13.58 19.13 -0.91
N GLY A 51 -13.03 19.71 -1.97
CA GLY A 51 -13.36 21.08 -2.39
C GLY A 51 -12.69 22.19 -1.58
N LEU A 52 -12.07 21.89 -0.41
CA LEU A 52 -11.32 22.86 0.37
C LEU A 52 -9.83 22.88 -0.01
N VAL A 53 -9.28 21.74 -0.36
CA VAL A 53 -7.86 21.56 -0.67
C VAL A 53 -7.68 20.48 -1.73
N GLN A 54 -6.67 20.62 -2.59
CA GLN A 54 -6.24 19.57 -3.50
C GLN A 54 -5.87 18.31 -2.71
N GLN A 55 -6.33 17.14 -3.17
CA GLN A 55 -6.11 15.86 -2.49
C GLN A 55 -5.37 14.90 -3.40
N VAL A 56 -4.31 14.30 -2.89
CA VAL A 56 -3.53 13.27 -3.57
C VAL A 56 -3.46 12.06 -2.65
N VAL A 57 -3.96 10.92 -3.10
CA VAL A 57 -4.00 9.69 -2.31
C VAL A 57 -3.09 8.66 -2.94
N VAL A 58 -2.14 8.11 -2.18
CA VAL A 58 -1.35 6.92 -2.54
C VAL A 58 -1.99 5.73 -1.85
N ASP A 59 -2.57 4.84 -2.64
CA ASP A 59 -3.49 3.80 -2.22
C ASP A 59 -2.96 2.40 -2.63
N PRO A 60 -2.24 1.72 -1.75
CA PRO A 60 -1.66 0.41 -2.07
C PRO A 60 -2.67 -0.74 -2.09
N GLU A 61 -3.84 -0.57 -1.46
CA GLU A 61 -4.86 -1.61 -1.32
C GLU A 61 -6.13 -1.36 -2.16
N GLY A 62 -6.22 -0.22 -2.88
CA GLY A 62 -7.38 0.13 -3.69
C GLY A 62 -8.62 0.56 -2.89
N ASP A 63 -8.42 0.93 -1.63
CA ASP A 63 -9.51 1.28 -0.70
C ASP A 63 -10.21 2.61 -1.05
N PHE A 64 -9.52 3.56 -1.71
CA PHE A 64 -9.98 4.93 -1.88
C PHE A 64 -10.50 5.26 -3.29
N VAL A 65 -10.47 4.34 -4.23
CA VAL A 65 -10.90 4.56 -5.62
C VAL A 65 -12.35 5.05 -5.75
N THR A 66 -13.21 4.68 -4.81
CA THR A 66 -14.63 5.10 -4.78
C THR A 66 -14.83 6.57 -4.41
N LEU A 67 -13.79 7.30 -4.01
CA LEU A 67 -13.86 8.76 -3.88
C LEU A 67 -14.17 9.46 -5.21
N ALA A 68 -13.81 8.83 -6.34
CA ALA A 68 -14.14 9.33 -7.67
C ALA A 68 -15.64 9.45 -7.91
N ASP A 69 -16.44 8.57 -7.31
CA ASP A 69 -17.88 8.49 -7.53
C ASP A 69 -18.63 9.72 -6.96
N ALA A 70 -18.09 10.34 -5.90
CA ALA A 70 -18.77 11.42 -5.19
C ALA A 70 -17.98 12.74 -5.16
N TYR A 71 -16.64 12.69 -5.25
CA TYR A 71 -15.77 13.85 -5.00
C TYR A 71 -14.86 14.22 -6.18
N HIS A 72 -15.15 13.70 -7.38
CA HIS A 72 -14.43 14.03 -8.62
C HIS A 72 -12.93 13.76 -8.59
N HIS A 73 -12.46 12.80 -7.79
CA HIS A 73 -11.09 12.34 -7.87
C HIS A 73 -10.84 11.61 -9.18
N VAL A 74 -9.69 11.84 -9.79
CA VAL A 74 -9.23 11.03 -10.92
C VAL A 74 -8.50 9.82 -10.40
N VAL A 75 -8.97 8.62 -10.75
CA VAL A 75 -8.30 7.37 -10.40
C VAL A 75 -7.23 7.07 -11.45
N ILE A 76 -6.00 6.83 -10.99
CA ILE A 76 -4.88 6.40 -11.80
C ILE A 76 -4.53 4.98 -11.36
N ASN A 77 -4.85 3.98 -12.20
CA ASN A 77 -4.42 2.60 -11.95
C ASN A 77 -2.97 2.47 -12.38
N ALA A 78 -2.07 2.36 -11.43
CA ALA A 78 -0.64 2.42 -11.71
C ALA A 78 -0.13 1.28 -12.61
N GLY A 79 -0.81 0.12 -12.60
CA GLY A 79 -0.49 -1.00 -13.48
C GLY A 79 -0.66 -0.73 -14.98
N ASP A 80 -1.37 0.33 -15.36
CA ASP A 80 -1.61 0.70 -16.76
C ASP A 80 -0.49 1.59 -17.34
N TYR A 81 0.50 2.04 -16.52
CA TYR A 81 1.48 3.06 -16.87
C TYR A 81 2.90 2.69 -16.43
N ASP A 82 3.91 3.19 -17.14
CA ASP A 82 5.28 3.10 -16.68
C ASP A 82 5.65 4.22 -15.68
N GLU A 83 6.82 4.11 -15.05
CA GLU A 83 7.29 5.09 -14.03
C GLU A 83 7.46 6.50 -14.60
N ARG A 84 7.80 6.66 -15.90
CA ARG A 84 7.98 7.97 -16.54
C ARG A 84 6.63 8.62 -16.79
N GLU A 85 5.65 7.85 -17.21
CA GLU A 85 4.28 8.31 -17.38
C GLU A 85 3.67 8.74 -16.05
N ILE A 86 3.87 7.96 -14.99
CA ILE A 86 3.45 8.28 -13.62
C ILE A 86 4.12 9.58 -13.14
N ALA A 87 5.41 9.76 -13.38
CA ALA A 87 6.11 10.99 -13.02
C ALA A 87 5.57 12.20 -13.82
N ALA A 88 5.32 12.03 -15.12
CA ALA A 88 4.73 13.08 -15.95
C ALA A 88 3.32 13.47 -15.47
N MET A 89 2.49 12.49 -15.07
CA MET A 89 1.18 12.74 -14.46
C MET A 89 1.32 13.51 -13.15
N GLY A 90 2.28 13.16 -12.29
CA GLY A 90 2.55 13.87 -11.03
C GLY A 90 2.80 15.37 -11.24
N ALA A 91 3.60 15.74 -12.24
CA ALA A 91 3.84 17.13 -12.61
C ALA A 91 2.55 17.86 -13.06
N ARG A 92 1.75 17.22 -13.93
CA ARG A 92 0.47 17.78 -14.42
C ARG A 92 -0.58 17.90 -13.32
N ILE A 93 -0.60 16.97 -12.37
CA ILE A 93 -1.50 17.02 -11.21
C ILE A 93 -1.23 18.27 -10.38
N ARG A 94 0.02 18.68 -10.21
CA ARG A 94 0.38 19.92 -9.52
C ARG A 94 -0.01 21.15 -10.31
N GLU A 95 0.25 21.15 -11.62
CA GLU A 95 -0.11 22.24 -12.54
C GLU A 95 -1.61 22.51 -12.54
N HIS A 96 -2.42 21.46 -12.70
CA HIS A 96 -3.88 21.60 -12.84
C HIS A 96 -4.63 21.50 -11.50
N ARG A 97 -3.95 21.29 -10.38
CA ARG A 97 -4.54 21.14 -9.04
C ARG A 97 -5.58 20.02 -8.98
N ALA A 98 -5.39 18.97 -9.76
CA ALA A 98 -6.31 17.84 -9.79
C ALA A 98 -6.25 17.04 -8.48
N SER A 99 -7.40 16.63 -7.96
CA SER A 99 -7.47 15.64 -6.87
C SER A 99 -7.45 14.24 -7.47
N VAL A 100 -6.59 13.35 -6.93
CA VAL A 100 -6.33 12.04 -7.53
C VAL A 100 -6.18 10.94 -6.51
N VAL A 101 -6.48 9.71 -6.93
CA VAL A 101 -6.15 8.47 -6.23
C VAL A 101 -5.20 7.68 -7.12
N LEU A 102 -3.97 7.47 -6.67
CA LEU A 102 -3.02 6.56 -7.29
C LEU A 102 -3.23 5.17 -6.69
N ALA A 103 -3.94 4.31 -7.40
CA ALA A 103 -4.21 2.92 -7.03
C ALA A 103 -3.03 2.03 -7.44
N LEU A 104 -2.46 1.32 -6.47
CA LEU A 104 -1.26 0.49 -6.63
C LEU A 104 -1.56 -1.01 -6.45
N ASP A 105 -2.79 -1.38 -6.13
CA ASP A 105 -3.23 -2.72 -5.73
C ASP A 105 -2.98 -3.82 -6.77
N THR A 106 -2.79 -3.45 -8.03
CA THR A 106 -2.45 -4.40 -9.11
C THR A 106 -0.95 -4.68 -9.25
N LEU A 107 -0.10 -3.95 -8.54
CA LEU A 107 1.35 -4.04 -8.62
C LEU A 107 1.94 -4.87 -7.47
N GLU A 108 3.05 -5.56 -7.74
CA GLU A 108 3.88 -6.17 -6.71
C GLU A 108 4.56 -5.12 -5.83
N ILE A 109 4.93 -5.48 -4.59
CA ILE A 109 5.43 -4.55 -3.55
C ILE A 109 6.57 -3.66 -4.04
N GLU A 110 7.56 -4.23 -4.75
CA GLU A 110 8.71 -3.46 -5.24
C GLU A 110 8.30 -2.44 -6.31
N ALA A 111 7.40 -2.83 -7.21
CA ALA A 111 6.83 -1.94 -8.22
C ALA A 111 5.95 -0.85 -7.57
N GLN A 112 5.16 -1.18 -6.54
CA GLN A 112 4.40 -0.17 -5.77
C GLN A 112 5.34 0.88 -5.17
N MET A 113 6.46 0.45 -4.57
CA MET A 113 7.44 1.36 -3.96
C MET A 113 8.12 2.25 -4.99
N SER A 114 8.53 1.70 -6.14
CA SER A 114 9.14 2.46 -7.24
C SER A 114 8.16 3.48 -7.83
N CYS A 115 6.95 3.05 -8.14
CA CYS A 115 5.89 3.90 -8.68
C CYS A 115 5.55 5.05 -7.71
N ALA A 116 5.31 4.74 -6.43
CA ALA A 116 5.02 5.76 -5.42
C ALA A 116 6.19 6.75 -5.25
N ALA A 117 7.45 6.27 -5.31
CA ALA A 117 8.63 7.13 -5.24
C ALA A 117 8.72 8.09 -6.44
N ALA A 118 8.53 7.59 -7.66
CA ALA A 118 8.52 8.40 -8.88
C ALA A 118 7.40 9.47 -8.83
N PHE A 119 6.20 9.06 -8.43
CA PHE A 119 5.05 9.94 -8.30
C PHE A 119 5.25 11.04 -7.23
N LEU A 120 5.66 10.68 -6.01
CA LEU A 120 5.87 11.62 -4.91
C LEU A 120 7.01 12.59 -5.21
N ASN A 121 8.09 12.13 -5.86
CA ASN A 121 9.17 13.01 -6.29
C ASN A 121 8.70 13.99 -7.37
N ALA A 122 7.88 13.58 -8.33
CA ALA A 122 7.32 14.47 -9.35
C ALA A 122 6.42 15.56 -8.74
N LEU A 123 5.59 15.20 -7.75
CA LEU A 123 4.81 16.19 -6.99
C LEU A 123 5.71 17.17 -6.24
N PHE A 124 6.80 16.66 -5.64
CA PHE A 124 7.73 17.47 -4.85
C PHE A 124 8.57 18.39 -5.74
N ASP A 125 9.01 17.95 -6.91
CA ASP A 125 9.89 18.70 -7.82
C ASP A 125 9.15 19.63 -8.78
N ALA A 126 7.82 19.75 -8.63
CA ALA A 126 7.02 20.67 -9.42
C ALA A 126 7.57 22.12 -9.35
N PRO A 127 7.47 22.90 -10.45
CA PRO A 127 7.85 24.30 -10.50
C PRO A 127 7.21 25.14 -9.39
N ARG A 128 7.88 26.22 -8.99
CA ARG A 128 7.43 27.06 -7.86
C ARG A 128 6.06 27.68 -8.06
N GLU A 129 5.68 27.98 -9.27
CA GLU A 129 4.34 28.48 -9.64
C GLU A 129 3.22 27.48 -9.34
N HIS A 130 3.55 26.19 -9.21
CA HIS A 130 2.59 25.12 -8.93
C HIS A 130 2.62 24.65 -7.45
N TRP A 131 3.25 25.42 -6.55
CA TRP A 131 3.31 25.07 -5.12
C TRP A 131 2.02 25.41 -4.36
N PHE A 132 0.88 25.03 -4.94
CA PHE A 132 -0.41 25.18 -4.28
C PHE A 132 -0.54 24.20 -3.10
N PRO A 133 -1.33 24.56 -2.06
CA PRO A 133 -1.59 23.63 -0.96
C PRO A 133 -2.25 22.35 -1.46
N ALA A 134 -1.68 21.20 -1.07
CA ALA A 134 -2.21 19.88 -1.35
C ALA A 134 -2.04 18.98 -0.14
N LEU A 135 -3.11 18.26 0.22
CA LEU A 135 -3.09 17.19 1.21
C LEU A 135 -2.68 15.89 0.50
N VAL A 136 -1.54 15.33 0.88
CA VAL A 136 -1.02 14.08 0.32
C VAL A 136 -1.23 12.98 1.35
N VAL A 137 -2.18 12.10 1.10
CA VAL A 137 -2.49 10.96 1.96
C VAL A 137 -1.73 9.74 1.46
N VAL A 138 -0.98 9.08 2.34
CA VAL A 138 -0.28 7.82 2.03
C VAL A 138 -0.75 6.77 3.03
N ASP A 139 -1.53 5.80 2.53
CA ASP A 139 -1.92 4.66 3.35
C ASP A 139 -0.79 3.61 3.39
N GLU A 140 -0.79 2.76 4.41
CA GLU A 140 0.24 1.74 4.68
C GLU A 140 1.68 2.27 4.53
N ALA A 141 1.93 3.48 5.06
CA ALA A 141 3.19 4.23 4.90
C ALA A 141 4.45 3.45 5.30
N GLN A 142 4.35 2.42 6.15
CA GLN A 142 5.48 1.54 6.47
C GLN A 142 5.97 0.72 5.27
N MET A 143 5.16 0.55 4.23
CA MET A 143 5.58 -0.07 2.97
C MET A 143 6.55 0.83 2.22
N PHE A 144 6.26 2.13 2.18
CA PHE A 144 7.03 3.13 1.42
C PHE A 144 8.19 3.74 2.20
N ALA A 145 8.14 3.69 3.53
CA ALA A 145 9.20 4.18 4.41
C ALA A 145 9.54 3.13 5.50
N PRO A 146 10.05 1.96 5.13
CA PRO A 146 10.37 0.92 6.10
C PRO A 146 11.54 1.32 7.01
N SER A 147 11.45 0.94 8.30
CA SER A 147 12.49 1.21 9.30
C SER A 147 13.72 0.31 9.17
N ALA A 148 13.61 -0.82 8.49
CA ALA A 148 14.66 -1.82 8.29
C ALA A 148 14.70 -2.31 6.84
N SER A 149 15.78 -3.03 6.48
CA SER A 149 15.87 -3.74 5.21
C SER A 149 14.80 -4.85 5.15
N GLY A 150 14.27 -5.10 3.96
CA GLY A 150 13.26 -6.11 3.67
C GLY A 150 13.63 -6.93 2.43
N GLU A 151 12.64 -7.54 1.80
CA GLU A 151 12.80 -8.40 0.63
C GLU A 151 13.00 -7.62 -0.69
N VAL A 152 12.82 -6.29 -0.66
CA VAL A 152 12.98 -5.42 -1.84
C VAL A 152 14.42 -4.96 -2.00
N THR A 153 14.81 -4.58 -3.22
CA THR A 153 16.16 -4.08 -3.51
C THR A 153 16.48 -2.81 -2.72
N ASP A 154 17.74 -2.68 -2.30
CA ASP A 154 18.21 -1.52 -1.54
C ASP A 154 18.05 -0.19 -2.31
N ALA A 155 18.11 -0.23 -3.64
CA ALA A 155 17.93 0.95 -4.48
C ALA A 155 16.50 1.47 -4.39
N VAL A 156 15.51 0.61 -4.58
CA VAL A 156 14.08 0.94 -4.50
C VAL A 156 13.72 1.39 -3.09
N ARG A 157 14.18 0.66 -2.07
CA ARG A 157 13.95 1.03 -0.67
C ARG A 157 14.47 2.44 -0.35
N ARG A 158 15.69 2.77 -0.79
CA ARG A 158 16.28 4.11 -0.55
C ARG A 158 15.54 5.20 -1.31
N ALA A 159 15.15 4.96 -2.56
CA ALA A 159 14.38 5.91 -3.36
C ALA A 159 13.01 6.21 -2.72
N SER A 160 12.28 5.18 -2.32
CA SER A 160 10.97 5.30 -1.68
C SER A 160 11.07 6.02 -0.33
N LEU A 161 12.03 5.64 0.53
CA LEU A 161 12.28 6.32 1.80
C LEU A 161 12.66 7.79 1.61
N ALA A 162 13.47 8.12 0.59
CA ALA A 162 13.84 9.50 0.27
C ALA A 162 12.62 10.32 -0.16
N ALA A 163 11.73 9.77 -1.01
CA ALA A 163 10.50 10.42 -1.44
C ALA A 163 9.56 10.71 -0.26
N MET A 164 9.36 9.73 0.63
CA MET A 164 8.57 9.91 1.85
C MET A 164 9.20 10.93 2.81
N THR A 165 10.53 10.92 2.94
CA THR A 165 11.26 11.92 3.74
C THR A 165 11.10 13.32 3.14
N ASN A 166 11.20 13.46 1.82
CA ASN A 166 10.95 14.74 1.14
C ASN A 166 9.54 15.27 1.41
N LEU A 167 8.53 14.41 1.30
CA LEU A 167 7.13 14.75 1.60
C LEU A 167 7.00 15.25 3.04
N MET A 168 7.43 14.44 4.02
CA MET A 168 7.18 14.72 5.43
C MET A 168 8.09 15.81 5.99
N CYS A 169 9.39 15.85 5.66
CA CYS A 169 10.32 16.84 6.23
C CYS A 169 10.31 18.18 5.47
N ARG A 170 10.15 18.15 4.16
CA ARG A 170 10.38 19.31 3.28
C ARG A 170 9.16 19.75 2.47
N GLY A 171 8.12 18.91 2.37
CA GLY A 171 6.93 19.14 1.53
C GLY A 171 6.21 20.44 1.82
N ARG A 172 6.10 20.84 3.10
CA ARG A 172 5.42 22.07 3.50
C ARG A 172 5.88 23.30 2.71
N LYS A 173 7.18 23.47 2.47
CA LYS A 173 7.72 24.61 1.72
C LYS A 173 7.33 24.60 0.25
N ARG A 174 6.85 23.44 -0.24
CA ARG A 174 6.39 23.23 -1.62
C ARG A 174 4.87 23.05 -1.71
N GLY A 175 4.15 23.41 -0.65
CA GLY A 175 2.70 23.29 -0.57
C GLY A 175 2.20 21.86 -0.35
N LEU A 176 3.06 20.88 -0.03
CA LEU A 176 2.66 19.50 0.22
C LEU A 176 2.57 19.23 1.72
N ALA A 177 1.41 18.77 2.17
CA ALA A 177 1.18 18.35 3.54
C ALA A 177 0.90 16.85 3.59
N GLY A 178 1.81 16.08 4.19
CA GLY A 178 1.67 14.63 4.33
C GLY A 178 0.69 14.27 5.46
N ALA A 179 -0.24 13.38 5.14
CA ALA A 179 -1.07 12.65 6.10
C ALA A 179 -0.80 11.17 5.88
N ILE A 180 -0.02 10.56 6.75
CA ILE A 180 0.43 9.17 6.60
C ILE A 180 -0.32 8.25 7.56
N ALA A 181 -0.69 7.06 7.10
CA ALA A 181 -1.30 6.05 7.94
C ALA A 181 -0.47 4.77 7.98
N THR A 182 -0.47 4.09 9.12
CA THR A 182 0.30 2.86 9.31
C THR A 182 -0.39 1.89 10.27
N GLN A 183 -0.32 0.61 9.97
CA GLN A 183 -0.72 -0.44 10.92
C GLN A 183 0.39 -0.76 11.93
N ARG A 184 1.64 -0.57 11.53
CA ARG A 184 2.82 -1.01 12.27
C ARG A 184 3.80 0.15 12.44
N LEU A 185 3.56 0.96 13.46
CA LEU A 185 4.37 2.15 13.77
C LEU A 185 5.85 1.81 13.97
N ALA A 186 6.15 0.65 14.54
CA ALA A 186 7.53 0.18 14.74
C ALA A 186 8.24 -0.14 13.41
N LYS A 187 7.49 -0.47 12.35
CA LYS A 187 8.04 -0.72 11.01
C LYS A 187 8.21 0.55 10.17
N LEU A 188 7.62 1.66 10.58
CA LEU A 188 7.76 2.96 9.91
C LEU A 188 9.08 3.64 10.30
N ALA A 189 9.78 4.23 9.34
CA ALA A 189 11.01 4.96 9.56
C ALA A 189 10.82 6.11 10.55
N LYS A 190 11.74 6.21 11.54
CA LYS A 190 11.62 7.16 12.66
C LYS A 190 11.59 8.61 12.21
N ASN A 191 12.45 8.98 11.26
CA ASN A 191 12.52 10.33 10.71
C ASN A 191 11.23 10.76 10.00
N VAL A 192 10.53 9.83 9.35
CA VAL A 192 9.24 10.09 8.68
C VAL A 192 8.12 10.26 9.72
N ALA A 193 8.04 9.38 10.72
CA ALA A 193 7.03 9.46 11.76
C ALA A 193 7.17 10.72 12.65
N ALA A 194 8.40 11.11 12.98
CA ALA A 194 8.69 12.23 13.88
C ALA A 194 8.36 13.61 13.30
N GLU A 195 8.14 13.72 11.99
CA GLU A 195 7.79 14.99 11.33
C GLU A 195 6.29 15.35 11.46
N ALA A 196 5.44 14.42 11.86
CA ALA A 196 4.06 14.72 12.17
C ALA A 196 3.95 15.44 13.52
N SER A 197 3.07 16.43 13.60
CA SER A 197 2.71 17.10 14.84
C SER A 197 1.28 16.80 15.28
N ASN A 198 0.49 16.21 14.38
CA ASN A 198 -0.85 15.74 14.69
C ASN A 198 -0.88 14.22 14.65
N PHE A 199 -1.55 13.63 15.61
CA PHE A 199 -1.62 12.19 15.79
C PHE A 199 -3.06 11.76 15.99
N LEU A 200 -3.45 10.67 15.32
CA LEU A 200 -4.69 9.95 15.57
C LEU A 200 -4.33 8.48 15.77
N MET A 201 -4.28 8.07 17.04
CA MET A 201 -3.87 6.74 17.46
C MET A 201 -5.09 5.88 17.73
N GLY A 202 -5.33 4.91 16.86
CA GLY A 202 -6.36 3.89 17.01
C GLY A 202 -5.83 2.65 17.72
N ARG A 203 -6.73 1.70 17.95
CA ARG A 203 -6.43 0.47 18.69
C ARG A 203 -5.19 -0.25 18.18
N THR A 204 -4.27 -0.58 19.09
CA THR A 204 -3.10 -1.42 18.81
C THR A 204 -2.81 -2.36 19.98
N PHE A 205 -2.29 -3.58 19.68
CA PHE A 205 -2.05 -4.63 20.68
C PHE A 205 -0.57 -4.91 20.92
N LEU A 206 0.31 -4.46 20.02
CA LEU A 206 1.73 -4.76 20.11
C LEU A 206 2.42 -3.75 21.02
N ASP A 207 3.10 -4.25 22.05
CA ASP A 207 3.79 -3.42 23.05
C ASP A 207 4.83 -2.47 22.41
N ILE A 208 5.50 -2.91 21.36
CA ILE A 208 6.48 -2.08 20.64
C ILE A 208 5.81 -0.91 19.91
N ASP A 209 4.64 -1.11 19.30
CA ASP A 209 3.87 -0.05 18.65
C ASP A 209 3.26 0.90 19.68
N MET A 210 2.77 0.36 20.82
CA MET A 210 2.26 1.18 21.93
C MET A 210 3.35 2.03 22.59
N ALA A 211 4.53 1.44 22.84
CA ALA A 211 5.65 2.19 23.39
C ALA A 211 6.03 3.37 22.47
N ARG A 212 6.03 3.13 21.17
CA ARG A 212 6.36 4.15 20.19
C ARG A 212 5.27 5.21 20.04
N ALA A 213 3.99 4.84 20.16
CA ALA A 213 2.88 5.77 20.21
C ALA A 213 2.96 6.64 21.48
N ALA A 214 3.29 6.07 22.64
CA ALA A 214 3.52 6.79 23.86
C ALA A 214 4.62 7.85 23.72
N ASP A 215 5.76 7.47 23.12
CA ASP A 215 6.90 8.37 22.88
C ASP A 215 6.48 9.56 21.99
N LEU A 216 5.73 9.31 20.91
CA LEU A 216 5.25 10.35 19.98
C LEU A 216 4.22 11.28 20.61
N LEU A 217 3.34 10.74 21.46
CA LEU A 217 2.30 11.50 22.17
C LEU A 217 2.84 12.21 23.41
N GLY A 218 4.09 11.97 23.83
CA GLY A 218 4.64 12.47 25.08
C GLY A 218 3.88 11.94 26.31
N MET A 219 3.34 10.73 26.25
CA MET A 219 2.55 10.09 27.30
C MET A 219 3.37 9.03 28.03
N GLU A 220 3.06 8.80 29.31
CA GLU A 220 3.58 7.66 30.05
C GLU A 220 3.03 6.35 29.44
N ARG A 221 3.83 5.28 29.47
CA ARG A 221 3.43 3.96 28.94
C ARG A 221 2.09 3.47 29.47
N ARG A 222 1.85 3.68 30.79
CA ARG A 222 0.58 3.33 31.44
C ARG A 222 -0.62 4.05 30.86
N GLN A 223 -0.45 5.31 30.44
CA GLN A 223 -1.51 6.08 29.77
C GLN A 223 -1.74 5.60 28.34
N ALA A 224 -0.68 5.13 27.66
CA ALA A 224 -0.79 4.57 26.32
C ALA A 224 -1.52 3.21 26.27
N GLU A 225 -1.62 2.50 27.41
CA GLU A 225 -2.43 1.27 27.49
C GLU A 225 -3.91 1.51 27.15
N GLN A 226 -4.42 2.73 27.35
CA GLN A 226 -5.76 3.11 26.91
C GLN A 226 -5.98 2.93 25.39
N ILE A 227 -4.90 2.99 24.59
CA ILE A 227 -4.97 2.77 23.14
C ILE A 227 -5.35 1.31 22.82
N ARG A 228 -4.98 0.35 23.68
CA ARG A 228 -5.34 -1.06 23.54
C ARG A 228 -6.84 -1.28 23.60
N ASP A 229 -7.52 -0.53 24.47
CA ASP A 229 -8.93 -0.71 24.80
C ASP A 229 -9.87 0.12 23.91
N LEU A 230 -9.32 0.88 22.96
CA LEU A 230 -10.11 1.67 22.02
C LEU A 230 -11.02 0.76 21.18
N GLU A 231 -12.28 1.14 21.04
CA GLU A 231 -13.22 0.49 20.15
C GLU A 231 -12.84 0.75 18.67
N ARG A 232 -13.32 -0.11 17.78
CA ARG A 232 -13.21 0.12 16.33
C ARG A 232 -13.82 1.47 15.96
N GLY A 233 -13.09 2.29 15.19
CA GLY A 233 -13.51 3.63 14.77
C GLY A 233 -13.32 4.70 15.84
N SER A 234 -12.71 4.36 16.98
CA SER A 234 -12.31 5.32 18.02
C SER A 234 -10.81 5.53 18.00
N PHE A 235 -10.38 6.79 18.13
CA PHE A 235 -8.99 7.21 18.09
C PHE A 235 -8.67 8.18 19.20
N LEU A 236 -7.44 8.17 19.70
CA LEU A 236 -6.90 9.20 20.57
C LEU A 236 -6.23 10.27 19.70
N GLY A 237 -6.80 11.46 19.68
CA GLY A 237 -6.32 12.59 18.89
C GLY A 237 -5.48 13.55 19.72
N LEU A 238 -4.37 14.04 19.15
CA LEU A 238 -3.50 15.06 19.74
C LEU A 238 -2.81 15.84 18.64
N GLY A 239 -2.62 17.13 18.84
CA GLY A 239 -1.83 17.99 17.97
C GLY A 239 -2.51 19.32 17.68
N PRO A 240 -1.74 20.30 17.13
CA PRO A 240 -2.21 21.67 16.98
C PRO A 240 -3.45 21.81 16.10
N ALA A 241 -3.62 20.96 15.06
CA ALA A 241 -4.80 20.98 14.22
C ALA A 241 -6.02 20.29 14.83
N ILE A 242 -5.86 19.49 15.91
CA ILE A 242 -6.92 18.68 16.52
C ILE A 242 -7.23 19.19 17.92
N SER A 243 -6.31 18.99 18.86
CA SER A 243 -6.42 19.39 20.26
C SER A 243 -5.07 19.45 20.93
N ARG A 244 -4.87 20.44 21.80
CA ARG A 244 -3.63 20.56 22.60
C ARG A 244 -3.55 19.53 23.74
N ARG A 245 -4.63 18.84 24.03
CA ARG A 245 -4.69 17.76 25.03
C ARG A 245 -5.24 16.50 24.34
N PRO A 246 -4.82 15.30 24.77
CA PRO A 246 -5.38 14.07 24.23
C PRO A 246 -6.90 14.08 24.28
N VAL A 247 -7.56 13.83 23.18
CA VAL A 247 -9.01 13.74 23.05
C VAL A 247 -9.38 12.41 22.40
N SER A 248 -10.31 11.67 23.00
CA SER A 248 -10.89 10.49 22.35
C SER A 248 -11.91 10.95 21.32
N VAL A 249 -11.82 10.46 20.10
CA VAL A 249 -12.73 10.78 19.01
C VAL A 249 -13.27 9.50 18.40
N ARG A 250 -14.60 9.39 18.30
CA ARG A 250 -15.30 8.39 17.49
C ARG A 250 -15.57 8.99 16.11
N ILE A 251 -15.01 8.37 15.10
CA ILE A 251 -15.08 8.89 13.73
C ILE A 251 -16.52 8.85 13.21
N GLY A 252 -16.94 9.92 12.55
CA GLY A 252 -18.25 10.06 11.94
C GLY A 252 -18.45 9.15 10.73
N THR A 253 -19.66 9.12 10.19
CA THR A 253 -20.00 8.33 9.00
C THR A 253 -19.36 8.89 7.74
N THR A 254 -19.13 8.04 6.76
CA THR A 254 -18.64 8.36 5.42
C THR A 254 -19.77 8.19 4.40
N GLN A 255 -19.69 8.92 3.28
CA GLN A 255 -20.64 8.80 2.16
C GLN A 255 -20.23 7.69 1.19
N THR A 256 -18.92 7.53 0.97
CA THR A 256 -18.35 6.51 0.11
C THR A 256 -17.89 5.30 0.94
N HIS A 257 -17.73 4.16 0.29
CA HIS A 257 -17.31 2.91 0.93
C HIS A 257 -16.11 2.30 0.19
N SER A 258 -15.30 1.51 0.88
CA SER A 258 -14.29 0.68 0.23
C SER A 258 -14.94 -0.35 -0.72
N ARG A 259 -14.29 -0.64 -1.86
CA ARG A 259 -14.75 -1.72 -2.77
C ARG A 259 -14.69 -3.09 -2.11
N GLY A 260 -13.73 -3.32 -1.23
CA GLY A 260 -13.63 -4.52 -0.41
C GLY A 260 -14.61 -4.44 0.76
N GLY A 261 -15.88 -4.72 0.55
CA GLY A 261 -16.85 -4.81 1.63
C GLY A 261 -16.40 -5.85 2.67
N THR A 262 -16.78 -5.65 3.93
CA THR A 262 -16.64 -6.69 4.95
C THR A 262 -17.47 -7.88 4.47
N HIS A 263 -16.82 -8.89 3.90
CA HIS A 263 -17.48 -10.12 3.52
C HIS A 263 -18.02 -10.77 4.79
N GLY A 264 -19.35 -10.75 4.97
CA GLY A 264 -20.00 -11.54 6.00
C GLY A 264 -19.74 -13.03 5.74
N LEU A 265 -20.00 -13.86 6.73
CA LEU A 265 -19.97 -15.30 6.53
C LEU A 265 -20.98 -15.65 5.44
N LEU A 266 -20.47 -16.15 4.30
CA LEU A 266 -21.30 -16.72 3.27
C LEU A 266 -21.42 -18.22 3.53
N PRO A 267 -22.62 -18.81 3.40
CA PRO A 267 -22.76 -20.25 3.50
C PRO A 267 -21.89 -20.93 2.43
N LEU A 268 -21.26 -22.02 2.81
CA LEU A 268 -20.51 -22.82 1.85
C LEU A 268 -21.48 -23.46 0.83
N PRO A 269 -21.04 -23.65 -0.43
CA PRO A 269 -21.83 -24.36 -1.40
C PRO A 269 -22.18 -25.80 -0.91
N GLU A 270 -23.43 -26.17 -0.97
CA GLU A 270 -23.88 -27.55 -0.72
C GLU A 270 -23.59 -28.39 -1.94
N ALA A 271 -22.33 -28.76 -2.18
CA ALA A 271 -21.92 -29.64 -3.25
C ALA A 271 -21.31 -30.91 -2.68
N GLU A 272 -21.66 -32.06 -3.27
CA GLU A 272 -21.00 -33.33 -2.93
C GLU A 272 -19.51 -33.26 -3.22
N PRO A 273 -18.63 -33.88 -2.39
CA PRO A 273 -17.16 -33.76 -2.55
C PRO A 273 -16.67 -34.17 -3.96
N ASN A 274 -17.33 -35.11 -4.60
CA ASN A 274 -16.98 -35.57 -5.96
C ASN A 274 -17.35 -34.54 -7.03
N ASP A 275 -18.48 -33.82 -6.86
CA ASP A 275 -18.91 -32.78 -7.79
C ASP A 275 -18.00 -31.57 -7.65
N MET A 276 -17.60 -31.20 -6.44
CA MET A 276 -16.65 -30.13 -6.18
C MET A 276 -15.27 -30.45 -6.79
N ARG A 277 -14.81 -31.71 -6.66
CA ARG A 277 -13.57 -32.17 -7.26
C ARG A 277 -13.61 -32.09 -8.79
N SER A 278 -14.69 -32.58 -9.42
CA SER A 278 -14.83 -32.49 -10.87
C SER A 278 -14.89 -31.04 -11.37
N MET A 279 -15.55 -30.12 -10.66
CA MET A 279 -15.57 -28.71 -10.99
C MET A 279 -14.16 -28.06 -10.92
N LEU A 280 -13.37 -28.40 -9.89
CA LEU A 280 -12.03 -27.85 -9.72
C LEU A 280 -11.04 -28.36 -10.77
N PHE A 281 -11.16 -29.60 -11.22
CA PHE A 281 -10.22 -30.22 -12.16
C PHE A 281 -10.66 -30.15 -13.62
N ALA A 282 -11.94 -29.90 -13.91
CA ALA A 282 -12.45 -29.77 -15.29
C ALA A 282 -11.76 -28.68 -16.09
N ALA A 283 -11.32 -27.60 -15.44
CA ALA A 283 -10.58 -26.50 -16.07
C ALA A 283 -9.13 -26.87 -16.43
N MET A 284 -8.55 -27.87 -15.76
CA MET A 284 -7.18 -28.34 -16.04
C MET A 284 -7.12 -29.25 -17.25
N GLU A 285 -8.18 -30.00 -17.52
CA GLU A 285 -8.29 -30.89 -18.71
C GLU A 285 -8.49 -30.11 -20.00
N THR A 286 -9.01 -28.88 -19.92
CA THR A 286 -9.27 -28.01 -21.10
C THR A 286 -8.15 -27.01 -21.37
N ALA A 287 -7.14 -26.90 -20.52
CA ALA A 287 -6.01 -26.02 -20.77
C ALA A 287 -5.17 -26.56 -21.95
N PRO A 288 -4.98 -25.79 -23.02
CA PRO A 288 -4.07 -26.22 -24.10
C PRO A 288 -2.67 -26.44 -23.52
N PRO A 289 -1.92 -27.44 -24.01
CA PRO A 289 -0.57 -27.66 -23.56
C PRO A 289 0.26 -26.38 -23.75
N PRO A 290 1.21 -26.08 -22.84
CA PRO A 290 2.03 -24.89 -22.97
C PRO A 290 2.67 -24.84 -24.34
N SER A 291 2.53 -23.72 -25.03
CA SER A 291 3.15 -23.54 -26.34
C SER A 291 4.66 -23.80 -26.23
N PRO A 292 5.23 -24.60 -27.14
CA PRO A 292 6.67 -24.81 -27.14
C PRO A 292 7.40 -23.47 -27.22
N PRO A 293 8.54 -23.30 -26.54
CA PRO A 293 9.28 -22.06 -26.58
C PRO A 293 9.57 -21.69 -28.05
N PRO A 294 9.51 -20.42 -28.43
CA PRO A 294 9.74 -19.98 -29.77
C PRO A 294 11.10 -20.51 -30.24
N ALA A 295 11.13 -21.16 -31.41
CA ALA A 295 12.36 -21.66 -32.00
C ALA A 295 13.36 -20.48 -32.12
N PRO A 296 14.64 -20.68 -31.78
CA PRO A 296 15.63 -19.63 -31.93
C PRO A 296 15.63 -19.15 -33.41
N PRO A 297 15.74 -17.85 -33.64
CA PRO A 297 15.73 -17.31 -34.99
C PRO A 297 16.81 -18.01 -35.83
N PRO A 298 16.52 -18.36 -37.08
CA PRO A 298 17.52 -19.01 -37.96
C PRO A 298 18.72 -18.09 -38.10
N VAL A 299 19.88 -18.58 -37.67
CA VAL A 299 21.14 -17.85 -37.86
C VAL A 299 21.36 -17.77 -39.36
N ALA A 300 21.45 -16.55 -39.91
CA ALA A 300 21.66 -16.37 -41.35
C ALA A 300 22.97 -17.05 -41.76
N ALA A 301 22.91 -17.87 -42.77
CA ALA A 301 24.07 -18.66 -43.29
C ALA A 301 25.33 -17.78 -43.51
N GLY A 302 25.15 -16.48 -43.80
CA GLY A 302 26.24 -15.53 -43.97
C GLY A 302 27.00 -15.20 -42.66
N GLU A 303 26.35 -15.28 -41.51
CA GLU A 303 26.98 -15.01 -40.21
C GLU A 303 27.80 -16.21 -39.69
N LEU A 304 27.35 -17.42 -40.04
CA LEU A 304 28.12 -18.65 -39.82
C LEU A 304 29.41 -18.69 -40.66
N LEU A 305 29.30 -18.31 -41.94
CA LEU A 305 30.46 -18.22 -42.85
C LEU A 305 31.46 -17.14 -42.40
N ARG A 306 31.00 -16.02 -41.86
CA ARG A 306 31.86 -14.95 -41.34
C ARG A 306 32.65 -15.40 -40.11
N ARG A 307 32.03 -16.10 -39.19
CA ARG A 307 32.67 -16.66 -37.98
C ARG A 307 33.74 -17.73 -38.35
N ILE A 308 33.46 -18.56 -39.33
CA ILE A 308 34.42 -19.57 -39.83
C ILE A 308 35.61 -18.89 -40.51
N SER A 309 35.41 -17.76 -41.23
CA SER A 309 36.48 -17.04 -41.90
C SER A 309 37.33 -16.17 -40.96
N GLU A 310 36.82 -15.78 -39.81
CA GLU A 310 37.51 -14.94 -38.80
C GLU A 310 38.30 -15.76 -37.76
N GLY A 311 38.28 -17.10 -37.83
CA GLY A 311 39.11 -17.98 -37.00
C GLY A 311 38.79 -17.91 -35.49
N ASP A 312 37.54 -17.68 -35.14
CA ASP A 312 37.12 -17.68 -33.74
C ASP A 312 36.90 -19.13 -33.27
N ASP A 313 37.96 -19.73 -32.70
CA ASP A 313 37.97 -21.06 -32.10
C ASP A 313 37.35 -21.10 -30.69
N GLY A 314 36.43 -20.23 -30.38
CA GLY A 314 35.67 -20.27 -29.14
C GLY A 314 34.84 -21.56 -29.05
N PRO A 315 34.86 -22.30 -27.92
CA PRO A 315 34.19 -23.58 -27.82
C PRO A 315 32.69 -23.41 -28.05
N VAL A 316 32.19 -24.06 -29.12
CA VAL A 316 30.75 -24.27 -29.30
C VAL A 316 30.28 -25.13 -28.12
N ARG A 317 29.70 -24.52 -27.13
CA ARG A 317 29.02 -25.29 -26.08
C ARG A 317 27.83 -25.95 -26.75
N ALA A 318 27.99 -27.23 -27.08
CA ALA A 318 26.88 -28.10 -27.42
C ALA A 318 25.86 -28.01 -26.28
N ALA A 319 24.63 -27.65 -26.64
CA ALA A 319 23.52 -27.72 -25.68
C ALA A 319 23.44 -29.18 -25.21
N THR A 320 23.72 -29.39 -23.92
CA THR A 320 23.49 -30.66 -23.26
C THR A 320 21.99 -30.94 -23.40
N PRO A 321 21.57 -32.10 -23.95
CA PRO A 321 20.15 -32.43 -23.95
C PRO A 321 19.67 -32.42 -22.52
N ALA A 322 18.53 -31.78 -22.26
CA ALA A 322 17.89 -31.81 -20.97
C ALA A 322 17.71 -33.27 -20.54
N PRO A 323 17.99 -33.64 -19.27
CA PRO A 323 17.71 -34.98 -18.81
C PRO A 323 16.22 -35.27 -19.01
N GLU A 324 15.93 -36.41 -19.66
CA GLU A 324 14.58 -36.92 -19.71
C GLU A 324 14.01 -37.00 -18.29
N ALA A 325 12.84 -36.39 -18.09
CA ALA A 325 12.16 -36.49 -16.82
C ALA A 325 11.92 -37.99 -16.52
N PRO A 326 12.23 -38.48 -15.32
CA PRO A 326 11.96 -39.88 -14.99
C PRO A 326 10.45 -40.10 -15.12
N GLU A 327 10.06 -41.14 -15.86
CA GLU A 327 8.69 -41.66 -15.83
C GLU A 327 8.40 -42.08 -14.40
N VAL A 328 7.57 -41.30 -13.73
CA VAL A 328 7.06 -41.66 -12.40
C VAL A 328 5.93 -42.62 -12.58
N ASP A 329 6.13 -43.86 -12.17
CA ASP A 329 5.10 -44.89 -12.21
C ASP A 329 3.91 -44.49 -11.31
N ALA A 330 2.72 -44.59 -11.80
CA ALA A 330 1.49 -44.21 -11.08
C ALA A 330 1.39 -44.93 -9.71
N ALA A 331 1.99 -46.11 -9.58
CA ALA A 331 2.05 -46.86 -8.34
C ALA A 331 2.93 -46.19 -7.27
N ASP A 332 4.02 -45.55 -7.68
CA ASP A 332 4.92 -44.83 -6.74
C ASP A 332 4.30 -43.55 -6.14
N VAL A 333 3.38 -42.96 -6.88
CA VAL A 333 2.62 -41.76 -6.40
C VAL A 333 1.56 -42.16 -5.37
N GLU A 334 0.85 -43.30 -5.59
CA GLU A 334 -0.14 -43.81 -4.62
C GLU A 334 0.51 -44.20 -3.29
N ASP A 335 1.66 -44.86 -3.33
CA ASP A 335 2.42 -45.23 -2.11
C ASP A 335 2.96 -44.02 -1.36
N ALA A 336 3.43 -43.00 -2.05
CA ALA A 336 3.91 -41.73 -1.44
C ALA A 336 2.74 -40.97 -0.76
N VAL A 337 1.57 -40.95 -1.36
CA VAL A 337 0.36 -40.31 -0.80
C VAL A 337 -0.13 -41.07 0.42
N ALA A 338 -0.16 -42.43 0.37
CA ALA A 338 -0.56 -43.27 1.48
C ALA A 338 0.40 -43.11 2.69
N ALA A 339 1.71 -43.01 2.44
CA ALA A 339 2.70 -42.79 3.46
C ALA A 339 2.62 -41.38 4.09
N ALA A 340 2.22 -40.36 3.33
CA ALA A 340 1.98 -38.99 3.83
C ALA A 340 0.73 -38.92 4.71
N LEU A 341 -0.36 -39.59 4.33
CA LEU A 341 -1.59 -39.65 5.11
C LEU A 341 -1.41 -40.43 6.43
N ALA A 342 -0.63 -41.50 6.42
CA ALA A 342 -0.34 -42.29 7.62
C ALA A 342 0.55 -41.51 8.63
N ARG A 343 1.39 -40.59 8.16
CA ARG A 343 2.19 -39.67 9.02
C ARG A 343 1.37 -38.59 9.68
N ASN A 344 0.33 -38.12 8.99
CA ASN A 344 -0.55 -37.06 9.55
C ASN A 344 -1.54 -37.59 10.60
N ALA A 345 -1.90 -38.88 10.53
CA ALA A 345 -2.80 -39.52 11.49
C ALA A 345 -2.11 -39.89 12.85
N ARG A 346 -0.80 -39.68 13.01
CA ARG A 346 -0.02 -40.01 14.22
C ARG A 346 0.51 -38.79 14.97
N ARG A 347 0.03 -37.59 14.70
CA ARG A 347 0.32 -36.44 15.56
C ARG A 347 -0.76 -36.30 16.63
N PRO A 348 -0.38 -36.25 17.92
CA PRO A 348 -1.32 -36.06 19.03
C PRO A 348 -1.94 -34.66 19.05
#